data_f8620fc45dc92e85cdc30f2cdbc16cf7
#
_entry.id   f8620fc45dc92e85cdc30f2cdbc16cf7
#
_cell.length_a   1.000
_cell.length_b   1.000
_cell.length_c   1.000
_cell.angle_alpha   90.00
_cell.angle_beta   90.00
_cell.angle_gamma   90.00
#
_symmetry.space_group_name_H-M   'P 1'
#
loop_
_entity.id
_entity.type
_entity.pdbx_description
1 polymer ?
#
loop_
_entity_poly.entity_id
_entity_poly.type
_entity_poly.pdbx_seq_one_letter_code
_entity_poly.pdbx_strand_id
1 'polypeptide(L)'
;MNRDRRKALKVVLGQMEELTAKIEEVKEALQEVIDEEEEALGNLPESIQDSERGETMQGYIDAMEEVMEALDELDMDDLHEKIEEIALG
;
A
#
# COMPACT_ATOMS: atom_id res chain seq x y z
N MET A 1 -16.87 28.50 2.38
CA MET A 1 -17.15 27.69 1.20
C MET A 1 -18.66 27.57 1.00
N ASN A 2 -19.11 27.57 -0.23
CA ASN A 2 -20.54 27.52 -0.50
C ASN A 2 -21.10 26.09 -0.36
N ARG A 3 -22.43 25.99 -0.36
CA ARG A 3 -23.15 24.73 -0.16
C ARG A 3 -22.86 23.68 -1.24
N ASP A 4 -22.78 24.11 -2.49
CA ASP A 4 -22.54 23.20 -3.62
C ASP A 4 -21.17 22.57 -3.58
N ARG A 5 -20.15 23.34 -3.20
CA ARG A 5 -18.78 22.83 -3.06
C ARG A 5 -18.64 21.89 -1.88
N ARG A 6 -19.32 22.18 -0.77
CA ARG A 6 -19.35 21.25 0.39
C ARG A 6 -20.00 19.92 0.01
N LYS A 7 -21.07 19.99 -0.77
CA LYS A 7 -21.74 18.79 -1.27
C LYS A 7 -20.81 17.97 -2.19
N ALA A 8 -20.06 18.66 -3.06
CA ALA A 8 -19.07 18.02 -3.91
C ALA A 8 -17.95 17.37 -3.08
N LEU A 9 -17.51 18.00 -1.99
CA LEU A 9 -16.51 17.41 -1.10
C LEU A 9 -17.00 16.16 -0.39
N LYS A 10 -18.30 16.04 -0.10
CA LYS A 10 -18.87 14.81 0.47
C LYS A 10 -18.75 13.65 -0.50
N VAL A 11 -18.89 13.92 -1.80
CA VAL A 11 -18.64 12.89 -2.84
C VAL A 11 -17.18 12.48 -2.85
N VAL A 12 -16.26 13.46 -2.75
CA VAL A 12 -14.82 13.18 -2.66
C VAL A 12 -14.50 12.33 -1.44
N LEU A 13 -15.13 12.57 -0.30
CA LEU A 13 -14.93 11.75 0.91
C LEU A 13 -15.32 10.30 0.68
N GLY A 14 -16.43 10.05 -0.02
CA GLY A 14 -16.84 8.70 -0.38
C GLY A 14 -15.82 8.01 -1.29
N GLN A 15 -15.25 8.75 -2.24
CA GLN A 15 -14.20 8.25 -3.12
C GLN A 15 -12.91 7.96 -2.34
N MET A 16 -12.59 8.78 -1.35
CA MET A 16 -11.42 8.56 -0.50
C MET A 16 -11.58 7.29 0.36
N GLU A 17 -12.78 7.00 0.82
CA GLU A 17 -13.08 5.76 1.55
C GLU A 17 -12.88 4.54 0.66
N GLU A 18 -13.34 4.61 -0.59
CA GLU A 18 -13.13 3.55 -1.60
C GLU A 18 -11.64 3.38 -1.89
N LEU A 19 -10.90 4.49 -2.00
CA LEU A 19 -9.45 4.44 -2.22
C LEU A 19 -8.73 3.79 -1.05
N THR A 20 -9.12 4.12 0.18
CA THR A 20 -8.54 3.51 1.38
C THR A 20 -8.74 1.99 1.37
N ALA A 21 -9.93 1.53 1.05
CA ALA A 21 -10.21 0.10 0.93
C ALA A 21 -9.36 -0.55 -0.17
N LYS A 22 -9.18 0.14 -1.29
CA LYS A 22 -8.36 -0.35 -2.40
C LYS A 22 -6.88 -0.44 -2.03
N ILE A 23 -6.38 0.52 -1.28
CA ILE A 23 -4.99 0.49 -0.78
C ILE A 23 -4.79 -0.75 0.10
N GLU A 24 -5.73 -1.07 0.99
CA GLU A 24 -5.64 -2.26 1.83
C GLU A 24 -5.64 -3.55 1.00
N GLU A 25 -6.47 -3.62 -0.04
CA GLU A 25 -6.46 -4.76 -0.97
C GLU A 25 -5.12 -4.92 -1.68
N VAL A 26 -4.53 -3.81 -2.13
CA VAL A 26 -3.22 -3.82 -2.80
C VAL A 26 -2.13 -4.30 -1.84
N LYS A 27 -2.15 -3.83 -0.60
CA LYS A 27 -1.19 -4.23 0.43
C LYS A 27 -1.30 -5.74 0.73
N GLU A 28 -2.50 -6.26 0.86
CA GLU A 28 -2.72 -7.70 1.08
C GLU A 28 -2.20 -8.54 -0.09
N ALA A 29 -2.51 -8.12 -1.32
CA ALA A 29 -2.05 -8.83 -2.51
C ALA A 29 -0.51 -8.79 -2.63
N LEU A 30 0.10 -7.65 -2.35
CA LEU A 30 1.55 -7.50 -2.40
C LEU A 30 2.22 -8.33 -1.31
N GLN A 31 1.65 -8.37 -0.10
CA GLN A 31 2.18 -9.17 0.99
C GLN A 31 2.19 -10.67 0.62
N GLU A 32 1.16 -11.15 -0.06
CA GLU A 32 1.12 -12.54 -0.53
C GLU A 32 2.28 -12.83 -1.50
N VAL A 33 2.57 -11.91 -2.41
CA VAL A 33 3.69 -12.09 -3.36
C VAL A 33 5.03 -12.07 -2.63
N ILE A 34 5.19 -11.17 -1.66
CA ILE A 34 6.41 -11.12 -0.83
C ILE A 34 6.61 -12.45 -0.10
N ASP A 35 5.56 -12.96 0.54
CA ASP A 35 5.60 -14.22 1.28
C ASP A 35 5.96 -15.40 0.38
N GLU A 36 5.39 -15.47 -0.82
CA GLU A 36 5.69 -16.50 -1.80
C GLU A 36 7.15 -16.44 -2.26
N GLU A 37 7.67 -15.24 -2.51
CA GLU A 37 9.07 -15.07 -2.94
C GLU A 37 10.04 -15.40 -1.82
N GLU A 38 9.72 -15.03 -0.58
CA GLU A 38 10.51 -15.39 0.60
C GLU A 38 10.55 -16.89 0.80
N GLU A 39 9.41 -17.57 0.63
CA GLU A 39 9.33 -19.02 0.72
C GLU A 39 10.16 -19.69 -0.38
N ALA A 40 10.05 -19.19 -1.61
CA ALA A 40 10.82 -19.70 -2.74
C ALA A 40 12.33 -19.55 -2.51
N LEU A 41 12.76 -18.40 -1.98
CA LEU A 41 14.15 -18.16 -1.64
C LEU A 41 14.63 -19.11 -0.53
N GLY A 42 13.84 -19.30 0.51
CA GLY A 42 14.16 -20.19 1.63
C GLY A 42 14.23 -21.66 1.23
N ASN A 43 13.55 -22.05 0.15
CA ASN A 43 13.57 -23.41 -0.37
C ASN A 43 14.74 -23.70 -1.32
N LEU A 44 15.52 -22.68 -1.70
CA LEU A 44 16.71 -22.89 -2.50
C LEU A 44 17.80 -23.58 -1.66
N PRO A 45 18.64 -24.45 -2.27
CA PRO A 45 19.84 -24.96 -1.58
C PRO A 45 20.72 -23.80 -1.12
N GLU A 46 21.40 -23.96 0.02
CA GLU A 46 22.26 -22.89 0.59
C GLU A 46 23.28 -22.34 -0.42
N SER A 47 23.86 -23.21 -1.23
CA SER A 47 24.82 -22.80 -2.26
C SER A 47 24.21 -21.88 -3.33
N ILE A 48 22.88 -21.99 -3.54
CA ILE A 48 22.16 -21.16 -4.52
C ILE A 48 21.62 -19.89 -3.85
N GLN A 49 21.25 -19.95 -2.56
CA GLN A 49 20.81 -18.77 -1.82
C GLN A 49 21.88 -17.67 -1.81
N ASP A 50 23.16 -18.07 -1.71
CA ASP A 50 24.29 -17.13 -1.71
C ASP A 50 24.78 -16.78 -3.14
N SER A 51 24.13 -17.34 -4.16
CA SER A 51 24.46 -17.09 -5.56
C SER A 51 23.77 -15.84 -6.08
N GLU A 52 24.12 -15.46 -7.31
CA GLU A 52 23.48 -14.35 -8.03
C GLU A 52 21.95 -14.49 -8.07
N ARG A 53 21.43 -15.71 -8.23
CA ARG A 53 20.00 -15.97 -8.24
C ARG A 53 19.35 -15.63 -6.89
N GLY A 54 19.97 -16.04 -5.79
CA GLY A 54 19.49 -15.72 -4.45
C GLY A 54 19.54 -14.22 -4.17
N GLU A 55 20.61 -13.55 -4.59
CA GLU A 55 20.76 -12.10 -4.46
C GLU A 55 19.70 -11.34 -5.26
N THR A 56 19.39 -11.80 -6.46
CA THR A 56 18.34 -11.20 -7.31
C THR A 56 16.97 -11.34 -6.66
N MET A 57 16.66 -12.53 -6.13
CA MET A 57 15.39 -12.77 -5.42
C MET A 57 15.28 -11.89 -4.18
N GLN A 58 16.33 -11.77 -3.40
CA GLN A 58 16.35 -10.88 -2.23
C GLN A 58 16.15 -9.42 -2.63
N GLY A 59 16.74 -9.00 -3.75
CA GLY A 59 16.54 -7.66 -4.30
C GLY A 59 15.08 -7.38 -4.64
N TYR A 60 14.37 -8.36 -5.20
CA TYR A 60 12.95 -8.22 -5.49
C TYR A 60 12.11 -8.11 -4.21
N ILE A 61 12.44 -8.92 -3.20
CA ILE A 61 11.78 -8.85 -1.89
C ILE A 61 11.98 -7.47 -1.27
N ASP A 62 13.21 -6.98 -1.26
CA ASP A 62 13.54 -5.66 -0.70
C ASP A 62 12.79 -4.53 -1.41
N ALA A 63 12.71 -4.60 -2.74
CA ALA A 63 11.98 -3.60 -3.52
C ALA A 63 10.47 -3.62 -3.21
N MET A 64 9.89 -4.81 -3.07
CA MET A 64 8.47 -4.96 -2.71
C MET A 64 8.19 -4.46 -1.30
N GLU A 65 9.09 -4.71 -0.36
CA GLU A 65 8.98 -4.22 1.02
C GLU A 65 9.04 -2.69 1.08
N GLU A 66 9.87 -2.06 0.24
CA GLU A 66 9.90 -0.60 0.11
C GLU A 66 8.55 -0.04 -0.35
N VAL A 67 7.90 -0.72 -1.29
CA VAL A 67 6.56 -0.33 -1.76
C VAL A 67 5.54 -0.47 -0.61
N MET A 68 5.61 -1.57 0.15
CA MET A 68 4.74 -1.77 1.33
C MET A 68 4.91 -0.64 2.34
N GLU A 69 6.14 -0.25 2.65
CA GLU A 69 6.42 0.86 3.57
C GLU A 69 5.82 2.17 3.06
N ALA A 70 5.96 2.46 1.77
CA ALA A 70 5.41 3.66 1.17
C ALA A 70 3.88 3.69 1.27
N LEU A 71 3.22 2.54 1.05
CA LEU A 71 1.78 2.42 1.19
C LEU A 71 1.33 2.59 2.65
N ASP A 72 2.11 2.07 3.61
CA ASP A 72 1.83 2.21 5.04
C ASP A 72 1.98 3.66 5.52
N GLU A 73 2.87 4.44 4.90
CA GLU A 73 3.10 5.85 5.24
C GLU A 73 1.97 6.76 4.73
N LEU A 74 1.10 6.28 3.85
CA LEU A 74 -0.05 7.05 3.40
C LEU A 74 -1.06 7.16 4.55
N ASP A 75 -1.16 8.35 5.13
CA ASP A 75 -2.12 8.62 6.19
C ASP A 75 -3.45 9.09 5.60
N MET A 76 -4.23 8.12 5.10
CA MET A 76 -5.53 8.40 4.50
C MET A 76 -6.53 8.95 5.51
N ASP A 77 -6.43 8.55 6.78
CA ASP A 77 -7.30 9.03 7.83
C ASP A 77 -7.10 10.54 8.07
N ASP A 78 -5.85 11.00 8.09
CA ASP A 78 -5.53 12.42 8.24
C ASP A 78 -6.04 13.23 7.03
N LEU A 79 -5.82 12.71 5.83
CA LEU A 79 -6.27 13.37 4.59
C LEU A 79 -7.80 13.44 4.54
N HIS A 80 -8.48 12.37 4.90
CA HIS A 80 -9.93 12.30 4.97
C HIS A 80 -10.47 13.32 5.99
N GLU A 81 -9.87 13.40 7.16
CA GLU A 81 -10.25 14.34 8.23
C GLU A 81 -10.16 15.78 7.76
N LYS A 82 -9.09 16.15 7.06
CA LYS A 82 -8.91 17.50 6.54
C LYS A 82 -10.03 17.92 5.58
N ILE A 83 -10.45 17.03 4.71
CA ILE A 83 -11.56 17.26 3.77
C ILE A 83 -12.89 17.28 4.52
N GLU A 84 -13.08 16.37 5.46
CA GLU A 84 -14.29 16.28 6.29
C GLU A 84 -14.54 17.58 7.08
N GLU A 85 -13.51 18.15 7.67
CA GLU A 85 -13.59 19.42 8.40
C GLU A 85 -14.13 20.55 7.50
N ILE A 86 -13.67 20.60 6.26
CA ILE A 86 -14.16 21.61 5.30
C ILE A 86 -15.61 21.32 4.91
N ALA A 87 -15.94 20.06 4.64
CA ALA A 87 -17.27 19.66 4.18
C ALA A 87 -18.36 19.86 5.23
N LEU A 88 -18.02 19.65 6.50
CA LEU A 88 -18.96 19.77 7.64
C LEU A 88 -18.94 21.15 8.28
N GLY A 89 -17.87 21.85 8.11
CA GLY A 89 -17.64 23.14 8.76
C GLY A 89 -18.33 24.31 8.17
#